data_af915a85f36eab67c14611d55842f276
#
_entry.id   af915a85f36eab67c14611d55842f276
#
_cell.length_a   1.000
_cell.length_b   1.000
_cell.length_c   1.000
_cell.angle_alpha   90.00
_cell.angle_beta   90.00
_cell.angle_gamma   90.00
#
_symmetry.space_group_name_H-M   'P 1'
#
loop_
_entity.id
_entity.type
_entity.pdbx_description
1 polymer ?
#
loop_
_entity_poly.entity_id
_entity_poly.type
_entity_poly.pdbx_seq_one_letter_code
_entity_poly.pdbx_strand_id
1 'polypeptide(L)'
;GEEPKGMYWTVRKKWPTDLEQRAGRTVRQGNKNPKVDVVRYVTEGTFDAYLYQIIENKQKFISQIMTSKSPARSVEDIDEVALSYAEIKALAVGNPYIKEKMDLDIQVSKLQLLKQSFLSQKYEMEDKAVRYFPNEIRQCEQRIADYESDIALAKENTPPDRETFPEMQIHDVVYTEKKKAGQAIIEACKAMKSADAVLIGRYRGFPMKLSYDSFQKVFVISMYGKQVYHVPLGTDIHGNITRLDNKIQELPDKMLRCQDKLENLKVQLENAKEEAQKEFPQEEE
;
A
#
# COMPACT_ATOMS: atom_id res chain seq x y z
N GLY A 1 -30.16 -22.98 54.96
CA GLY A 1 -29.26 -22.43 53.98
C GLY A 1 -28.87 -23.51 53.02
N GLU A 2 -29.22 -23.33 51.76
CA GLU A 2 -28.72 -24.24 50.70
C GLU A 2 -27.23 -24.00 50.53
N GLU A 3 -26.44 -25.05 50.64
CA GLU A 3 -25.01 -25.01 50.29
C GLU A 3 -24.80 -24.61 48.84
N PRO A 4 -23.80 -23.77 48.54
CA PRO A 4 -23.52 -23.39 47.19
C PRO A 4 -23.12 -24.61 46.36
N LYS A 5 -23.91 -24.95 45.36
CA LYS A 5 -23.60 -26.01 44.40
C LYS A 5 -22.39 -25.62 43.57
N GLY A 6 -21.20 -26.03 44.04
CA GLY A 6 -19.95 -25.85 43.29
C GLY A 6 -19.87 -26.81 42.12
N MET A 7 -19.48 -26.31 40.95
CA MET A 7 -19.16 -27.12 39.81
C MET A 7 -17.65 -27.31 39.74
N TYR A 8 -17.18 -28.56 39.91
CA TYR A 8 -15.75 -28.88 39.95
C TYR A 8 -15.28 -29.40 38.59
N TRP A 9 -14.16 -28.87 38.09
CA TRP A 9 -13.55 -29.35 36.86
C TRP A 9 -12.07 -29.65 37.06
N THR A 10 -11.58 -30.74 36.50
CA THR A 10 -10.17 -31.05 36.41
C THR A 10 -9.60 -30.52 35.11
N VAL A 11 -8.42 -29.92 35.14
CA VAL A 11 -7.74 -29.35 33.94
C VAL A 11 -7.10 -30.49 33.17
N ARG A 12 -7.88 -31.17 32.33
CA ARG A 12 -7.36 -32.16 31.38
C ARG A 12 -7.27 -31.62 29.93
N LYS A 13 -7.66 -30.36 29.68
CA LYS A 13 -7.75 -29.82 28.34
C LYS A 13 -6.65 -28.80 28.03
N LYS A 14 -6.15 -28.82 26.79
CA LYS A 14 -4.94 -28.11 26.31
C LYS A 14 -5.25 -26.77 25.64
N TRP A 15 -6.50 -26.24 25.68
CA TRP A 15 -6.91 -25.05 24.94
C TRP A 15 -7.51 -23.96 25.83
N PRO A 16 -7.12 -22.67 25.61
CA PRO A 16 -7.67 -21.53 26.35
C PRO A 16 -9.19 -21.41 26.25
N THR A 17 -9.73 -21.63 25.04
CA THR A 17 -11.16 -21.58 24.74
C THR A 17 -12.00 -22.54 25.58
N ASP A 18 -11.45 -23.67 26.01
CA ASP A 18 -12.15 -24.60 26.87
C ASP A 18 -12.40 -24.02 28.28
N LEU A 19 -11.46 -23.21 28.79
CA LEU A 19 -11.59 -22.53 30.08
C LEU A 19 -12.60 -21.38 29.99
N GLU A 20 -12.54 -20.59 28.91
CA GLU A 20 -13.47 -19.49 28.68
C GLU A 20 -14.91 -19.99 28.47
N GLN A 21 -15.09 -21.04 27.68
CA GLN A 21 -16.42 -21.65 27.50
C GLN A 21 -17.02 -22.19 28.80
N ARG A 22 -16.20 -22.76 29.67
CA ARG A 22 -16.66 -23.25 30.95
C ARG A 22 -17.03 -22.10 31.89
N ALA A 23 -16.20 -21.07 32.00
CA ALA A 23 -16.51 -19.85 32.73
C ALA A 23 -17.78 -19.18 32.17
N GLY A 24 -17.91 -19.07 30.83
CA GLY A 24 -19.07 -18.51 30.17
C GLY A 24 -20.37 -19.28 30.44
N ARG A 25 -20.32 -20.58 30.72
CA ARG A 25 -21.52 -21.36 31.13
C ARG A 25 -22.04 -20.99 32.49
N THR A 26 -21.18 -20.54 33.41
CA THR A 26 -21.58 -20.10 34.74
C THR A 26 -22.11 -18.68 34.75
N VAL A 27 -21.69 -17.83 33.79
CA VAL A 27 -22.10 -16.41 33.68
C VAL A 27 -23.28 -16.24 32.69
N ARG A 28 -23.86 -17.31 32.17
CA ARG A 28 -24.90 -17.28 31.14
C ARG A 28 -26.18 -16.57 31.58
N GLN A 29 -26.93 -16.00 30.61
CA GLN A 29 -28.28 -15.52 30.82
C GLN A 29 -29.15 -16.62 31.49
N GLY A 30 -29.81 -16.27 32.59
CA GLY A 30 -30.61 -17.19 33.42
C GLY A 30 -29.94 -17.58 34.74
N ASN A 31 -28.69 -17.20 34.98
CA ASN A 31 -28.08 -17.29 36.29
C ASN A 31 -28.75 -16.24 37.22
N LYS A 32 -29.35 -16.73 38.32
CA LYS A 32 -30.04 -15.87 39.31
C LYS A 32 -29.09 -15.21 40.30
N ASN A 33 -27.81 -15.57 40.28
CA ASN A 33 -26.83 -15.02 41.19
C ASN A 33 -26.23 -13.72 40.62
N PRO A 34 -26.20 -12.64 41.38
CA PRO A 34 -25.65 -11.35 40.93
C PRO A 34 -24.13 -11.35 40.75
N LYS A 35 -23.45 -12.33 41.36
CA LYS A 35 -21.99 -12.48 41.28
C LYS A 35 -21.63 -13.96 41.19
N VAL A 36 -20.64 -14.27 40.35
CA VAL A 36 -20.09 -15.61 40.17
C VAL A 36 -18.58 -15.53 40.32
N ASP A 37 -18.03 -16.29 41.24
CA ASP A 37 -16.59 -16.41 41.47
C ASP A 37 -16.09 -17.70 40.80
N VAL A 38 -15.09 -17.55 39.92
CA VAL A 38 -14.42 -18.69 39.25
C VAL A 38 -13.09 -18.93 39.95
N VAL A 39 -13.04 -19.95 40.80
CA VAL A 39 -11.83 -20.30 41.57
C VAL A 39 -11.07 -21.42 40.86
N ARG A 40 -9.78 -21.19 40.62
CA ARG A 40 -8.87 -22.15 39.98
C ARG A 40 -7.91 -22.70 41.06
N TYR A 41 -7.98 -24.00 41.28
CA TYR A 41 -7.08 -24.69 42.19
C TYR A 41 -5.88 -25.23 41.42
N VAL A 42 -4.68 -24.95 41.92
CA VAL A 42 -3.40 -25.45 41.39
C VAL A 42 -2.62 -26.05 42.53
N THR A 43 -2.12 -27.26 42.37
CA THR A 43 -1.32 -27.94 43.41
C THR A 43 0.14 -27.55 43.25
N GLU A 44 0.77 -27.12 44.35
CA GLU A 44 2.20 -26.78 44.35
C GLU A 44 3.09 -27.98 43.92
N GLY A 45 4.13 -27.68 43.11
CA GLY A 45 5.10 -28.68 42.67
C GLY A 45 4.58 -29.74 41.71
N THR A 46 3.36 -29.56 41.18
CA THR A 46 2.74 -30.52 40.25
C THR A 46 2.80 -30.08 38.77
N PHE A 47 2.42 -31.02 37.90
CA PHE A 47 2.31 -30.81 36.48
C PHE A 47 1.24 -29.76 36.07
N ASP A 48 0.38 -29.36 37.00
CA ASP A 48 -0.66 -28.35 36.75
C ASP A 48 -0.06 -26.99 36.38
N ALA A 49 1.02 -26.60 37.01
CA ALA A 49 1.74 -25.35 36.68
C ALA A 49 2.24 -25.34 35.22
N TYR A 50 2.73 -26.49 34.75
CA TYR A 50 3.16 -26.64 33.33
C TYR A 50 1.98 -26.58 32.37
N LEU A 51 0.85 -27.19 32.69
CA LEU A 51 -0.37 -27.12 31.87
C LEU A 51 -0.90 -25.69 31.74
N TYR A 52 -0.90 -24.92 32.84
CA TYR A 52 -1.26 -23.51 32.80
C TYR A 52 -0.31 -22.68 31.93
N GLN A 53 0.99 -22.98 31.94
CA GLN A 53 1.96 -22.30 31.02
C GLN A 53 1.66 -22.56 29.54
N ILE A 54 1.31 -23.80 29.19
CA ILE A 54 0.93 -24.14 27.81
C ILE A 54 -0.32 -23.38 27.41
N ILE A 55 -1.32 -23.26 28.27
CA ILE A 55 -2.55 -22.53 28.01
C ILE A 55 -2.28 -21.04 27.81
N GLU A 56 -1.44 -20.45 28.65
CA GLU A 56 -1.02 -19.05 28.56
C GLU A 56 -0.35 -18.73 27.21
N ASN A 57 0.63 -19.54 26.80
CA ASN A 57 1.32 -19.35 25.53
C ASN A 57 0.36 -19.42 24.33
N LYS A 58 -0.63 -20.31 24.40
CA LYS A 58 -1.69 -20.41 23.38
C LYS A 58 -2.61 -19.21 23.39
N GLN A 59 -2.97 -18.69 24.56
CA GLN A 59 -3.79 -17.49 24.69
C GLN A 59 -3.10 -16.28 24.08
N LYS A 60 -1.80 -16.09 24.36
CA LYS A 60 -0.99 -15.03 23.75
C LYS A 60 -1.00 -15.12 22.23
N PHE A 61 -0.77 -16.30 21.69
CA PHE A 61 -0.76 -16.53 20.24
C PHE A 61 -2.13 -16.21 19.60
N ILE A 62 -3.22 -16.67 20.20
CA ILE A 62 -4.59 -16.38 19.75
C ILE A 62 -4.87 -14.87 19.77
N SER A 63 -4.50 -14.19 20.87
CA SER A 63 -4.69 -12.75 21.01
C SER A 63 -3.92 -11.96 19.94
N GLN A 64 -2.69 -12.36 19.63
CA GLN A 64 -1.89 -11.73 18.56
C GLN A 64 -2.55 -11.84 17.19
N ILE A 65 -3.15 -13.00 16.88
CA ILE A 65 -3.85 -13.21 15.59
C ILE A 65 -5.17 -12.44 15.55
N MET A 66 -5.96 -12.52 16.64
CA MET A 66 -7.32 -11.95 16.66
C MET A 66 -7.36 -10.42 16.71
N THR A 67 -6.35 -9.78 17.30
CA THR A 67 -6.34 -8.31 17.45
C THR A 67 -5.81 -7.59 16.21
N SER A 68 -5.26 -8.30 15.20
CA SER A 68 -4.69 -7.75 13.96
C SER A 68 -3.77 -6.54 14.19
N LYS A 69 -3.40 -6.28 15.43
CA LYS A 69 -2.47 -5.22 15.79
C LYS A 69 -1.08 -5.71 15.39
N SER A 70 -0.56 -5.13 14.32
CA SER A 70 0.86 -5.24 13.96
C SER A 70 1.71 -5.10 15.23
N PRO A 71 2.75 -5.94 15.43
CA PRO A 71 3.54 -5.96 16.68
C PRO A 71 4.30 -4.66 16.98
N ALA A 72 4.14 -3.63 16.18
CA ALA A 72 4.75 -2.33 16.37
C ALA A 72 3.78 -1.38 17.07
N ARG A 73 4.00 -1.08 18.32
CA ARG A 73 3.61 0.13 19.08
C ARG A 73 2.54 0.11 20.18
N SER A 74 1.83 -0.96 20.47
CA SER A 74 1.03 -0.97 21.71
C SER A 74 0.88 -2.38 22.26
N VAL A 75 1.77 -2.75 23.19
CA VAL A 75 1.77 -4.04 23.91
C VAL A 75 1.21 -3.86 25.32
N GLU A 76 0.67 -2.69 25.68
CA GLU A 76 0.20 -2.41 27.04
C GLU A 76 -1.10 -3.14 27.41
N ASP A 77 -1.97 -3.47 26.45
CA ASP A 77 -3.25 -4.16 26.73
C ASP A 77 -3.17 -5.69 26.86
N ILE A 78 -2.02 -6.29 26.56
CA ILE A 78 -1.82 -7.75 26.70
C ILE A 78 -1.39 -8.12 28.11
N ASP A 79 -0.93 -7.15 28.89
CA ASP A 79 -0.28 -7.39 30.18
C ASP A 79 -1.25 -7.80 31.31
N GLU A 80 -2.50 -7.30 31.32
CA GLU A 80 -3.41 -7.61 32.45
C GLU A 80 -3.86 -9.08 32.48
N VAL A 81 -4.17 -9.68 31.34
CA VAL A 81 -4.59 -11.10 31.31
C VAL A 81 -3.39 -12.03 31.44
N ALA A 82 -2.23 -11.64 30.95
CA ALA A 82 -0.98 -12.40 31.05
C ALA A 82 -0.43 -12.42 32.50
N LEU A 83 -0.50 -11.29 33.20
CA LEU A 83 -0.11 -11.15 34.61
C LEU A 83 -0.90 -12.11 35.52
N SER A 84 -2.20 -12.24 35.32
CA SER A 84 -3.05 -13.14 36.11
C SER A 84 -2.58 -14.62 36.08
N TYR A 85 -2.13 -15.11 34.90
CA TYR A 85 -1.62 -16.47 34.78
C TYR A 85 -0.19 -16.64 35.33
N ALA A 86 0.65 -15.62 35.21
CA ALA A 86 1.99 -15.61 35.77
C ALA A 86 1.97 -15.63 37.27
N GLU A 87 1.06 -14.89 37.91
CA GLU A 87 0.85 -14.87 39.34
C GLU A 87 0.38 -16.23 39.89
N ILE A 88 -0.59 -16.86 39.22
CA ILE A 88 -1.09 -18.19 39.58
C ILE A 88 0.03 -19.22 39.52
N LYS A 89 0.90 -19.15 38.49
CA LYS A 89 2.03 -20.05 38.31
C LYS A 89 3.10 -19.86 39.42
N ALA A 90 3.46 -18.61 39.73
CA ALA A 90 4.42 -18.29 40.78
C ALA A 90 3.96 -18.80 42.16
N LEU A 91 2.67 -18.62 42.45
CA LEU A 91 2.05 -19.13 43.67
C LEU A 91 2.05 -20.67 43.74
N ALA A 92 1.82 -21.35 42.59
CA ALA A 92 1.77 -22.81 42.52
C ALA A 92 3.13 -23.47 42.72
N VAL A 93 4.23 -22.80 42.38
CA VAL A 93 5.59 -23.36 42.48
C VAL A 93 6.29 -22.95 43.79
N GLY A 94 5.76 -21.95 44.50
CA GLY A 94 6.32 -21.52 45.81
C GLY A 94 7.71 -20.89 45.76
N ASN A 95 8.26 -20.61 44.55
CA ASN A 95 9.58 -20.07 44.35
C ASN A 95 9.52 -18.66 43.75
N PRO A 96 9.94 -17.58 44.46
CA PRO A 96 9.87 -16.19 43.98
C PRO A 96 10.72 -15.94 42.72
N TYR A 97 11.81 -16.67 42.49
CA TYR A 97 12.66 -16.53 41.31
C TYR A 97 11.98 -16.98 40.02
N ILE A 98 10.90 -17.74 40.11
CA ILE A 98 10.14 -18.15 38.94
C ILE A 98 9.35 -16.97 38.37
N LYS A 99 8.83 -16.08 39.21
CA LYS A 99 8.17 -14.85 38.78
C LYS A 99 9.16 -13.94 38.03
N GLU A 100 10.31 -13.71 38.65
CA GLU A 100 11.38 -12.89 38.06
C GLU A 100 11.86 -13.45 36.69
N LYS A 101 12.10 -14.77 36.63
CA LYS A 101 12.45 -15.43 35.37
C LYS A 101 11.37 -15.24 34.30
N MET A 102 10.08 -15.35 34.66
CA MET A 102 8.99 -15.17 33.69
C MET A 102 8.89 -13.74 33.18
N ASP A 103 9.06 -12.76 34.09
CA ASP A 103 9.05 -11.35 33.69
C ASP A 103 10.21 -11.05 32.75
N LEU A 104 11.40 -11.59 32.98
CA LEU A 104 12.54 -11.52 32.12
C LEU A 104 12.31 -12.24 30.76
N ASP A 105 11.74 -13.45 30.77
CA ASP A 105 11.39 -14.18 29.56
C ASP A 105 10.38 -13.40 28.67
N ILE A 106 9.43 -12.69 29.31
CA ILE A 106 8.49 -11.80 28.62
C ILE A 106 9.21 -10.60 28.01
N GLN A 107 10.11 -9.95 28.78
CA GLN A 107 10.90 -8.81 28.28
C GLN A 107 11.80 -9.22 27.11
N VAL A 108 12.51 -10.33 27.23
CA VAL A 108 13.35 -10.88 26.15
C VAL A 108 12.52 -11.18 24.90
N SER A 109 11.34 -11.80 25.07
CA SER A 109 10.45 -12.08 23.95
C SER A 109 9.95 -10.79 23.27
N LYS A 110 9.65 -9.75 24.05
CA LYS A 110 9.26 -8.42 23.57
C LYS A 110 10.39 -7.76 22.77
N LEU A 111 11.61 -7.76 23.33
CA LEU A 111 12.80 -7.21 22.69
C LEU A 111 13.14 -7.95 21.38
N GLN A 112 13.04 -9.27 21.39
CA GLN A 112 13.23 -10.09 20.18
C GLN A 112 12.23 -9.74 19.07
N LEU A 113 10.95 -9.54 19.41
CA LEU A 113 9.92 -9.12 18.45
C LEU A 113 10.21 -7.71 17.90
N LEU A 114 10.62 -6.77 18.77
CA LEU A 114 10.98 -5.43 18.36
C LEU A 114 12.21 -5.44 17.43
N LYS A 115 13.25 -6.20 17.78
CA LYS A 115 14.45 -6.38 16.94
C LYS A 115 14.10 -6.98 15.59
N GLN A 116 13.24 -8.00 15.56
CA GLN A 116 12.81 -8.64 14.32
C GLN A 116 12.02 -7.68 13.42
N SER A 117 11.11 -6.88 14.03
CA SER A 117 10.36 -5.86 13.30
C SER A 117 11.29 -4.76 12.75
N PHE A 118 12.24 -4.30 13.55
CA PHE A 118 13.24 -3.32 13.14
C PHE A 118 14.09 -3.84 11.97
N LEU A 119 14.60 -5.06 12.06
CA LEU A 119 15.38 -5.68 10.99
C LEU A 119 14.56 -5.83 9.69
N SER A 120 13.30 -6.21 9.80
CA SER A 120 12.40 -6.30 8.64
C SER A 120 12.22 -4.94 7.96
N GLN A 121 12.00 -3.88 8.73
CA GLN A 121 11.89 -2.52 8.21
C GLN A 121 13.20 -2.04 7.60
N LYS A 122 14.34 -2.32 8.24
CA LYS A 122 15.66 -2.00 7.74
C LYS A 122 15.92 -2.65 6.38
N TYR A 123 15.66 -3.96 6.24
CA TYR A 123 15.83 -4.67 4.96
C TYR A 123 14.88 -4.16 3.88
N GLU A 124 13.65 -3.77 4.23
CA GLU A 124 12.73 -3.14 3.30
C GLU A 124 13.26 -1.79 2.78
N MET A 125 13.84 -0.97 3.68
CA MET A 125 14.45 0.30 3.29
C MET A 125 15.71 0.12 2.46
N GLU A 126 16.55 -0.89 2.78
CA GLU A 126 17.71 -1.26 1.98
C GLU A 126 17.30 -1.68 0.55
N ASP A 127 16.30 -2.55 0.41
CA ASP A 127 15.81 -2.97 -0.91
C ASP A 127 15.23 -1.80 -1.70
N LYS A 128 14.46 -0.92 -1.04
CA LYS A 128 13.96 0.32 -1.66
C LYS A 128 15.10 1.24 -2.11
N ALA A 129 16.11 1.43 -1.27
CA ALA A 129 17.27 2.29 -1.58
C ALA A 129 18.11 1.74 -2.74
N VAL A 130 18.27 0.43 -2.84
CA VAL A 130 19.11 -0.21 -3.85
C VAL A 130 18.38 -0.46 -5.18
N ARG A 131 17.10 -0.78 -5.13
CA ARG A 131 16.34 -1.21 -6.32
C ARG A 131 15.24 -0.26 -6.72
N TYR A 132 14.32 0.05 -5.79
CA TYR A 132 13.11 0.78 -6.12
C TYR A 132 13.41 2.23 -6.50
N PHE A 133 14.03 3.02 -5.63
CA PHE A 133 14.29 4.43 -5.88
C PHE A 133 15.22 4.68 -7.07
N PRO A 134 16.36 3.98 -7.26
CA PRO A 134 17.20 4.18 -8.43
C PRO A 134 16.48 3.87 -9.76
N ASN A 135 15.58 2.88 -9.76
CA ASN A 135 14.80 2.57 -10.95
C ASN A 135 13.75 3.64 -11.26
N GLU A 136 13.01 4.11 -10.25
CA GLU A 136 12.04 5.19 -10.39
C GLU A 136 12.71 6.50 -10.81
N ILE A 137 13.86 6.83 -10.26
CA ILE A 137 14.67 8.01 -10.62
C ILE A 137 15.05 7.92 -12.10
N ARG A 138 15.61 6.80 -12.55
CA ARG A 138 15.98 6.60 -13.96
C ARG A 138 14.78 6.74 -14.89
N GLN A 139 13.63 6.20 -14.51
CA GLN A 139 12.41 6.34 -15.31
C GLN A 139 11.92 7.79 -15.36
N CYS A 140 12.02 8.54 -14.26
CA CYS A 140 11.67 9.95 -14.26
C CYS A 140 12.63 10.79 -15.11
N GLU A 141 13.93 10.53 -15.02
CA GLU A 141 14.95 11.21 -15.85
C GLU A 141 14.73 10.93 -17.33
N GLN A 142 14.41 9.69 -17.71
CA GLN A 142 14.08 9.35 -19.08
C GLN A 142 12.83 10.07 -19.56
N ARG A 143 11.77 10.14 -18.73
CA ARG A 143 10.54 10.87 -19.09
C ARG A 143 10.77 12.36 -19.26
N ILE A 144 11.62 12.96 -18.45
CA ILE A 144 11.99 14.39 -18.56
C ILE A 144 12.67 14.61 -19.92
N ALA A 145 13.69 13.80 -20.26
CA ALA A 145 14.38 13.88 -21.54
C ALA A 145 13.43 13.65 -22.74
N ASP A 146 12.48 12.72 -22.61
CA ASP A 146 11.45 12.49 -23.62
C ASP A 146 10.56 13.73 -23.81
N TYR A 147 10.09 14.35 -22.70
CA TYR A 147 9.29 15.58 -22.79
C TYR A 147 10.08 16.75 -23.35
N GLU A 148 11.36 16.91 -23.00
CA GLU A 148 12.23 17.96 -23.58
C GLU A 148 12.34 17.79 -25.09
N SER A 149 12.56 16.57 -25.58
CA SER A 149 12.61 16.25 -27.00
C SER A 149 11.29 16.54 -27.70
N ASP A 150 10.17 16.16 -27.10
CA ASP A 150 8.84 16.35 -27.67
C ASP A 150 8.41 17.83 -27.67
N ILE A 151 8.79 18.60 -26.64
CA ILE A 151 8.59 20.05 -26.59
C ILE A 151 9.42 20.76 -27.69
N ALA A 152 10.66 20.33 -27.88
CA ALA A 152 11.51 20.88 -28.97
C ALA A 152 10.91 20.58 -30.32
N LEU A 153 10.47 19.34 -30.57
CA LEU A 153 9.80 18.95 -31.83
C LEU A 153 8.55 19.80 -32.07
N ALA A 154 7.72 20.02 -31.04
CA ALA A 154 6.54 20.86 -31.18
C ALA A 154 6.89 22.33 -31.51
N LYS A 155 7.94 22.87 -30.87
CA LYS A 155 8.37 24.25 -31.12
C LYS A 155 8.91 24.45 -32.53
N GLU A 156 9.74 23.55 -33.04
CA GLU A 156 10.29 23.58 -34.38
C GLU A 156 9.21 23.56 -35.48
N ASN A 157 8.10 22.87 -35.22
CA ASN A 157 6.99 22.69 -36.15
C ASN A 157 5.79 23.60 -35.85
N THR A 158 5.98 24.66 -35.08
CA THR A 158 4.95 25.64 -34.76
C THR A 158 5.38 27.00 -35.32
N PRO A 159 4.54 27.68 -36.11
CA PRO A 159 4.83 29.03 -36.58
C PRO A 159 5.11 29.99 -35.41
N PRO A 160 6.03 30.96 -35.59
CA PRO A 160 6.34 31.95 -34.57
C PRO A 160 5.15 32.87 -34.25
N ASP A 161 4.30 33.08 -35.23
CA ASP A 161 3.05 33.82 -35.03
C ASP A 161 1.94 32.93 -34.49
N ARG A 162 1.40 33.32 -33.33
CA ARG A 162 0.33 32.57 -32.62
C ARG A 162 -1.01 32.57 -33.35
N GLU A 163 -1.23 33.52 -34.28
CA GLU A 163 -2.47 33.62 -35.06
C GLU A 163 -2.46 32.65 -36.25
N THR A 164 -1.28 32.26 -36.73
CA THR A 164 -1.13 31.32 -37.83
C THR A 164 -1.34 29.89 -37.39
N PHE A 165 -2.30 29.22 -38.05
CA PHE A 165 -2.56 27.79 -37.77
C PHE A 165 -1.36 26.95 -38.26
N PRO A 166 -0.77 26.10 -37.39
CA PRO A 166 0.29 25.18 -37.79
C PRO A 166 -0.23 24.20 -38.85
N GLU A 167 0.58 23.96 -39.89
CA GLU A 167 0.23 23.01 -40.93
C GLU A 167 -0.08 21.63 -40.33
N MET A 168 -1.23 21.06 -40.79
CA MET A 168 -1.63 19.72 -40.45
C MET A 168 -1.71 18.87 -41.70
N GLN A 169 -0.96 17.77 -41.72
CA GLN A 169 -1.07 16.78 -42.78
C GLN A 169 -2.08 15.72 -42.39
N ILE A 170 -3.06 15.42 -43.25
CA ILE A 170 -3.98 14.29 -43.10
C ILE A 170 -3.97 13.55 -44.44
N HIS A 171 -3.58 12.27 -44.40
CA HIS A 171 -3.23 11.48 -45.58
C HIS A 171 -2.19 12.23 -46.43
N ASP A 172 -2.47 12.47 -47.67
CA ASP A 172 -1.56 13.15 -48.61
C ASP A 172 -1.85 14.65 -48.75
N VAL A 173 -2.77 15.21 -47.96
CA VAL A 173 -3.21 16.61 -48.05
C VAL A 173 -2.71 17.41 -46.87
N VAL A 174 -2.12 18.56 -47.12
CA VAL A 174 -1.68 19.53 -46.10
C VAL A 174 -2.76 20.61 -45.95
N TYR A 175 -3.19 20.83 -44.72
CA TYR A 175 -4.18 21.82 -44.36
C TYR A 175 -3.53 22.96 -43.58
N THR A 176 -3.77 24.19 -44.05
CA THR A 176 -3.31 25.44 -43.42
C THR A 176 -4.43 26.18 -42.70
N GLU A 177 -5.66 25.67 -42.79
CA GLU A 177 -6.83 26.26 -42.15
C GLU A 177 -7.39 25.30 -41.08
N LYS A 178 -7.56 25.80 -39.87
CA LYS A 178 -8.09 25.03 -38.72
C LYS A 178 -9.42 24.33 -39.03
N LYS A 179 -10.33 25.02 -39.73
CA LYS A 179 -11.66 24.47 -40.05
C LYS A 179 -11.57 23.28 -41.01
N LYS A 180 -10.77 23.43 -42.09
CA LYS A 180 -10.59 22.35 -43.06
C LYS A 180 -9.87 21.15 -42.49
N ALA A 181 -8.84 21.37 -41.68
CA ALA A 181 -8.14 20.31 -40.96
C ALA A 181 -9.07 19.53 -40.02
N GLY A 182 -9.90 20.23 -39.22
CA GLY A 182 -10.86 19.61 -38.35
C GLY A 182 -11.92 18.80 -39.07
N GLN A 183 -12.37 19.28 -40.23
CA GLN A 183 -13.32 18.55 -41.08
C GLN A 183 -12.69 17.27 -41.63
N ALA A 184 -11.44 17.33 -42.08
CA ALA A 184 -10.70 16.16 -42.55
C ALA A 184 -10.50 15.10 -41.47
N ILE A 185 -10.29 15.49 -40.21
CA ILE A 185 -10.26 14.56 -39.08
C ILE A 185 -11.61 13.82 -38.93
N ILE A 186 -12.73 14.55 -39.01
CA ILE A 186 -14.06 13.92 -38.88
C ILE A 186 -14.35 13.00 -40.07
N GLU A 187 -13.93 13.37 -41.28
CA GLU A 187 -14.04 12.52 -42.46
C GLU A 187 -13.19 11.25 -42.31
N ALA A 188 -11.97 11.35 -41.78
CA ALA A 188 -11.13 10.20 -41.48
C ALA A 188 -11.81 9.27 -40.47
N CYS A 189 -12.46 9.83 -39.42
CA CYS A 189 -13.24 9.04 -38.46
C CYS A 189 -14.39 8.27 -39.14
N LYS A 190 -15.12 8.93 -40.03
CA LYS A 190 -16.23 8.30 -40.78
C LYS A 190 -15.77 7.24 -41.77
N ALA A 191 -14.59 7.41 -42.35
CA ALA A 191 -14.00 6.48 -43.30
C ALA A 191 -13.40 5.23 -42.65
N MET A 192 -13.21 5.26 -41.31
CA MET A 192 -12.60 4.18 -40.58
C MET A 192 -13.49 2.93 -40.57
N LYS A 193 -12.95 1.79 -41.00
CA LYS A 193 -13.67 0.51 -41.11
C LYS A 193 -13.30 -0.49 -40.01
N SER A 194 -12.18 -0.25 -39.33
CA SER A 194 -11.64 -1.11 -38.23
C SER A 194 -11.40 -0.26 -37.01
N ALA A 195 -11.41 -0.89 -35.82
CA ALA A 195 -11.04 -0.23 -34.58
C ALA A 195 -9.51 -0.06 -34.43
N ASP A 196 -8.72 -0.69 -35.30
CA ASP A 196 -7.27 -0.68 -35.24
C ASP A 196 -6.69 0.70 -35.51
N ALA A 197 -5.51 0.97 -34.94
CA ALA A 197 -4.83 2.24 -35.08
C ALA A 197 -4.25 2.41 -36.50
N VAL A 198 -4.76 3.39 -37.27
CA VAL A 198 -4.32 3.70 -38.61
C VAL A 198 -3.59 5.04 -38.63
N LEU A 199 -2.43 5.10 -39.27
CA LEU A 199 -1.71 6.35 -39.47
C LEU A 199 -2.53 7.28 -40.40
N ILE A 200 -2.87 8.47 -39.90
CA ILE A 200 -3.69 9.43 -40.66
C ILE A 200 -2.90 10.67 -41.07
N GLY A 201 -1.75 10.95 -40.51
CA GLY A 201 -0.96 12.11 -40.89
C GLY A 201 0.00 12.59 -39.80
N ARG A 202 0.23 13.91 -39.78
CA ARG A 202 1.17 14.56 -38.86
C ARG A 202 0.65 15.92 -38.42
N TYR A 203 0.89 16.31 -37.18
CA TYR A 203 0.58 17.61 -36.62
C TYR A 203 1.69 18.10 -35.69
N ARG A 204 2.19 19.30 -35.86
CA ARG A 204 3.32 19.90 -35.13
C ARG A 204 4.50 18.94 -34.95
N GLY A 205 4.86 18.24 -36.02
CA GLY A 205 5.95 17.25 -36.02
C GLY A 205 5.55 15.86 -35.51
N PHE A 206 4.42 15.70 -34.82
CA PHE A 206 3.97 14.41 -34.30
C PHE A 206 3.19 13.61 -35.34
N PRO A 207 3.62 12.39 -35.72
CA PRO A 207 2.78 11.45 -36.45
C PRO A 207 1.50 11.14 -35.66
N MET A 208 0.36 11.09 -36.33
CA MET A 208 -0.95 10.85 -35.75
C MET A 208 -1.52 9.51 -36.22
N LYS A 209 -1.93 8.67 -35.29
CA LYS A 209 -2.75 7.49 -35.58
C LYS A 209 -4.15 7.68 -35.03
N LEU A 210 -5.15 7.32 -35.82
CA LEU A 210 -6.56 7.30 -35.43
C LEU A 210 -6.95 5.89 -35.06
N SER A 211 -7.63 5.70 -33.93
CA SER A 211 -8.20 4.44 -33.48
C SER A 211 -9.59 4.66 -32.89
N TYR A 212 -10.36 3.59 -32.76
CA TYR A 212 -11.67 3.64 -32.08
C TYR A 212 -11.61 2.85 -30.78
N ASP A 213 -11.83 3.56 -29.68
CA ASP A 213 -11.97 2.92 -28.37
C ASP A 213 -13.39 2.37 -28.21
N SER A 214 -13.53 1.05 -28.33
CA SER A 214 -14.81 0.35 -28.23
C SER A 214 -15.41 0.37 -26.83
N PHE A 215 -14.60 0.56 -25.79
CA PHE A 215 -15.06 0.64 -24.41
C PHE A 215 -15.68 2.01 -24.10
N GLN A 216 -14.96 3.07 -24.45
CA GLN A 216 -15.43 4.45 -24.27
C GLN A 216 -16.33 4.93 -25.41
N LYS A 217 -16.38 4.18 -26.51
CA LYS A 217 -17.16 4.50 -27.72
C LYS A 217 -16.77 5.85 -28.33
N VAL A 218 -15.48 6.16 -28.33
CA VAL A 218 -14.93 7.40 -28.86
C VAL A 218 -13.77 7.12 -29.81
N PHE A 219 -13.61 7.99 -30.81
CA PHE A 219 -12.39 8.02 -31.62
C PHE A 219 -11.27 8.66 -30.83
N VAL A 220 -10.05 8.14 -30.97
CA VAL A 220 -8.85 8.62 -30.29
C VAL A 220 -7.76 8.88 -31.32
N ILE A 221 -7.20 10.08 -31.32
CA ILE A 221 -5.95 10.36 -31.99
C ILE A 221 -4.81 10.15 -31.02
N SER A 222 -3.85 9.30 -31.40
CA SER A 222 -2.60 9.09 -30.70
C SER A 222 -1.49 9.82 -31.44
N MET A 223 -0.89 10.84 -30.81
CA MET A 223 0.27 11.58 -31.34
C MET A 223 1.55 10.90 -30.82
N TYR A 224 2.45 10.57 -31.72
CA TYR A 224 3.67 9.82 -31.44
C TYR A 224 4.89 10.75 -31.44
N GLY A 225 5.44 10.99 -30.25
CA GLY A 225 6.76 11.58 -30.06
C GLY A 225 7.69 10.54 -29.45
N LYS A 226 8.56 10.97 -28.53
CA LYS A 226 9.26 10.06 -27.61
C LYS A 226 8.27 9.40 -26.65
N GLN A 227 7.22 10.15 -26.27
CA GLN A 227 6.05 9.64 -25.57
C GLN A 227 4.85 9.58 -26.52
N VAL A 228 3.80 8.84 -26.13
CA VAL A 228 2.54 8.77 -26.88
C VAL A 228 1.46 9.56 -26.18
N TYR A 229 0.78 10.44 -26.92
CA TYR A 229 -0.25 11.33 -26.38
C TYR A 229 -1.61 10.98 -26.97
N HIS A 230 -2.47 10.40 -26.16
CA HIS A 230 -3.82 10.03 -26.55
C HIS A 230 -4.78 11.20 -26.35
N VAL A 231 -5.54 11.53 -27.40
CA VAL A 231 -6.51 12.61 -27.42
C VAL A 231 -7.87 12.07 -27.87
N PRO A 232 -8.86 11.96 -26.97
CA PRO A 232 -10.21 11.57 -27.35
C PRO A 232 -10.87 12.67 -28.18
N LEU A 233 -11.48 12.27 -29.28
CA LEU A 233 -12.16 13.18 -30.20
C LEU A 233 -13.63 13.35 -29.81
N GLY A 234 -14.18 14.52 -30.11
CA GLY A 234 -15.60 14.82 -30.03
C GLY A 234 -16.22 15.02 -31.39
N THR A 235 -17.45 15.47 -31.40
CA THR A 235 -18.22 15.77 -32.63
C THR A 235 -17.92 17.16 -33.19
N ASP A 236 -17.30 18.03 -32.41
CA ASP A 236 -16.99 19.41 -32.82
C ASP A 236 -15.68 19.50 -33.61
N ILE A 237 -15.78 20.09 -34.79
CA ILE A 237 -14.67 20.26 -35.75
C ILE A 237 -13.54 21.10 -35.15
N HIS A 238 -13.85 22.23 -34.53
CA HIS A 238 -12.86 23.13 -33.95
C HIS A 238 -12.32 22.61 -32.62
N GLY A 239 -13.19 21.98 -31.81
CA GLY A 239 -12.85 21.42 -30.53
C GLY A 239 -11.81 20.30 -30.59
N ASN A 240 -11.84 19.49 -31.65
CA ASN A 240 -10.87 18.39 -31.82
C ASN A 240 -9.43 18.92 -31.98
N ILE A 241 -9.24 19.95 -32.80
CA ILE A 241 -7.90 20.55 -32.94
C ILE A 241 -7.46 21.26 -31.66
N THR A 242 -8.38 21.97 -31.01
CA THR A 242 -8.08 22.59 -29.71
C THR A 242 -7.65 21.57 -28.65
N ARG A 243 -8.24 20.37 -28.65
CA ARG A 243 -7.81 19.28 -27.78
C ARG A 243 -6.39 18.79 -28.08
N LEU A 244 -6.03 18.69 -29.36
CA LEU A 244 -4.66 18.35 -29.78
C LEU A 244 -3.67 19.44 -29.35
N ASP A 245 -4.02 20.72 -29.57
CA ASP A 245 -3.21 21.85 -29.13
C ASP A 245 -3.02 21.88 -27.62
N ASN A 246 -4.10 21.75 -26.84
CA ASN A 246 -4.05 21.71 -25.38
C ASN A 246 -3.14 20.58 -24.90
N LYS A 247 -3.22 19.41 -25.55
CA LYS A 247 -2.39 18.26 -25.17
C LYS A 247 -0.90 18.53 -25.35
N ILE A 248 -0.52 19.24 -26.40
CA ILE A 248 0.86 19.66 -26.65
C ILE A 248 1.26 20.78 -25.67
N GLN A 249 0.35 21.74 -25.41
CA GLN A 249 0.60 22.83 -24.46
C GLN A 249 0.75 22.37 -23.01
N GLU A 250 0.19 21.21 -22.64
CA GLU A 250 0.36 20.59 -21.34
C GLU A 250 1.76 19.96 -21.11
N LEU A 251 2.58 19.78 -22.16
CA LEU A 251 3.85 19.07 -22.05
C LEU A 251 4.84 19.74 -21.08
N PRO A 252 5.02 21.06 -21.09
CA PRO A 252 5.89 21.74 -20.12
C PRO A 252 5.44 21.50 -18.68
N ASP A 253 4.14 21.56 -18.40
CA ASP A 253 3.60 21.33 -17.05
C ASP A 253 3.80 19.88 -16.61
N LYS A 254 3.69 18.92 -17.53
CA LYS A 254 3.97 17.52 -17.26
C LYS A 254 5.44 17.28 -16.97
N MET A 255 6.31 17.93 -17.72
CA MET A 255 7.76 17.88 -17.49
C MET A 255 8.09 18.43 -16.09
N LEU A 256 7.54 19.58 -15.72
CA LEU A 256 7.75 20.19 -14.41
C LEU A 256 7.30 19.26 -13.27
N ARG A 257 6.12 18.64 -13.38
CA ARG A 257 5.65 17.65 -12.41
C ARG A 257 6.57 16.42 -12.30
N CYS A 258 7.19 16.00 -13.41
CA CYS A 258 8.18 14.92 -13.37
C CYS A 258 9.48 15.38 -12.70
N GLN A 259 9.89 16.64 -12.86
CA GLN A 259 11.03 17.22 -12.15
C GLN A 259 10.79 17.28 -10.64
N ASP A 260 9.61 17.76 -10.22
CA ASP A 260 9.22 17.78 -8.80
C ASP A 260 9.19 16.36 -8.21
N LYS A 261 8.65 15.38 -8.98
CA LYS A 261 8.67 13.97 -8.57
C LYS A 261 10.09 13.45 -8.43
N LEU A 262 10.98 13.79 -9.34
CA LEU A 262 12.39 13.37 -9.33
C LEU A 262 13.10 13.89 -8.08
N GLU A 263 12.91 15.16 -7.74
CA GLU A 263 13.48 15.75 -6.53
C GLU A 263 12.99 15.07 -5.27
N ASN A 264 11.68 14.84 -5.17
CA ASN A 264 11.09 14.10 -4.05
C ASN A 264 11.64 12.67 -3.93
N LEU A 265 11.81 11.95 -5.05
CA LEU A 265 12.39 10.61 -5.05
C LEU A 265 13.85 10.60 -4.58
N LYS A 266 14.64 11.62 -4.95
CA LYS A 266 16.03 11.77 -4.47
C LYS A 266 16.08 12.00 -2.95
N VAL A 267 15.21 12.85 -2.41
CA VAL A 267 15.09 13.05 -0.96
C VAL A 267 14.67 11.76 -0.26
N GLN A 268 13.68 11.04 -0.79
CA GLN A 268 13.24 9.77 -0.22
C GLN A 268 14.33 8.70 -0.26
N LEU A 269 15.15 8.67 -1.30
CA LEU A 269 16.30 7.77 -1.40
C LEU A 269 17.34 8.04 -0.31
N GLU A 270 17.67 9.32 -0.06
CA GLU A 270 18.62 9.66 1.01
C GLU A 270 18.04 9.29 2.39
N ASN A 271 16.77 9.62 2.65
CA ASN A 271 16.11 9.23 3.89
C ASN A 271 16.09 7.70 4.08
N ALA A 272 15.85 6.94 3.00
CA ALA A 272 15.86 5.48 3.06
C ALA A 272 17.26 4.93 3.36
N LYS A 273 18.33 5.55 2.82
CA LYS A 273 19.71 5.18 3.12
C LYS A 273 20.06 5.47 4.59
N GLU A 274 19.64 6.63 5.10
CA GLU A 274 19.87 6.99 6.50
C GLU A 274 19.14 6.03 7.45
N GLU A 275 17.86 5.71 7.17
CA GLU A 275 17.11 4.74 7.97
C GLU A 275 17.73 3.35 7.93
N ALA A 276 18.22 2.91 6.76
CA ALA A 276 18.89 1.63 6.60
C ALA A 276 20.23 1.53 7.35
N GLN A 277 20.89 2.65 7.68
CA GLN A 277 22.14 2.67 8.44
C GLN A 277 21.93 2.68 9.95
N LYS A 278 20.70 2.94 10.43
CA LYS A 278 20.43 2.97 11.87
C LYS A 278 20.64 1.59 12.50
N GLU A 279 21.19 1.59 13.68
CA GLU A 279 21.34 0.41 14.52
C GLU A 279 20.13 0.25 15.43
N PHE A 280 19.89 -0.95 15.90
CA PHE A 280 18.79 -1.20 16.84
C PHE A 280 19.07 -0.51 18.17
N PRO A 281 18.22 0.43 18.63
CA PRO A 281 18.53 1.29 19.76
C PRO A 281 18.65 0.59 21.13
N GLN A 282 18.27 -0.69 21.21
CA GLN A 282 18.25 -1.49 22.43
C GLN A 282 19.19 -2.71 22.33
N GLU A 283 20.26 -2.63 21.55
CA GLU A 283 21.18 -3.76 21.38
C GLU A 283 22.11 -3.97 22.58
N GLU A 284 22.25 -2.95 23.45
CA GLU A 284 23.07 -2.98 24.67
C GLU A 284 22.30 -3.44 25.94
N GLU A 285 20.99 -3.61 25.89
CA GLU A 285 20.16 -4.16 26.97
C GLU A 285 19.92 -5.67 26.77
#